data_6d2f0b99005c8949c1835a3e4c9e3d12
#
_entry.id   6d2f0b99005c8949c1835a3e4c9e3d12
#
_cell.length_a   1.000
_cell.length_b   1.000
_cell.length_c   1.000
_cell.angle_alpha   90.00
_cell.angle_beta   90.00
_cell.angle_gamma   90.00
#
_symmetry.space_group_name_H-M   'P 1'
#
loop_
_entity.id
_entity.type
_entity.pdbx_description
1 polymer ?
#
loop_
_entity_poly.entity_id
_entity_poly.type
_entity_poly.pdbx_seq_one_letter_code
_entity_poly.pdbx_strand_id
1 'polypeptide(L)'
;ELNDFREKSARFVYLFRRLTRDVRQVVTDMADELRKSDFEPLDFELDFGRADSIPPVTVGEGEDQLTLTGVADRVDGWLHDGKLYLRVVDYKTGKKKFSMSDVWYGMGLQMLLYLFALEADGEKLYGHEIVPAGVMYVPARNAMLAAQRDMTDDEAEKKRADAKRRSGLVLDNEQLMEAWEHGAEKQYIPVHVNR
;
A
#
# COMPACT_ATOMS: atom_id res chain seq x y z
N GLU A 1 12.85 14.55 -27.27
CA GLU A 1 13.26 14.84 -25.85
C GLU A 1 14.23 13.80 -25.26
N LEU A 2 14.38 12.60 -25.83
CA LEU A 2 15.35 11.58 -25.38
C LEU A 2 16.78 11.79 -25.89
N ASN A 3 17.00 12.69 -26.84
CA ASN A 3 18.32 12.93 -27.44
C ASN A 3 19.28 13.78 -26.59
N ASP A 4 18.78 14.39 -25.50
CA ASP A 4 19.56 15.30 -24.65
C ASP A 4 20.36 14.57 -23.54
N PHE A 5 20.28 13.23 -23.49
CA PHE A 5 20.95 12.40 -22.48
C PHE A 5 22.47 12.32 -22.66
N ARG A 6 22.99 12.55 -23.88
CA ARG A 6 24.43 12.46 -24.19
C ARG A 6 25.26 13.61 -23.62
N GLU A 7 24.59 14.73 -23.30
CA GLU A 7 25.23 15.94 -22.74
C GLU A 7 25.17 15.99 -21.19
N LYS A 8 24.47 15.07 -20.55
CA LYS A 8 24.34 15.04 -19.07
C LYS A 8 25.57 14.39 -18.43
N SER A 9 25.88 14.81 -17.20
CA SER A 9 27.02 14.26 -16.46
C SER A 9 26.86 12.74 -16.24
N ALA A 10 27.98 12.01 -16.18
CA ALA A 10 27.99 10.56 -15.92
C ALA A 10 27.20 10.18 -14.65
N ARG A 11 27.24 11.06 -13.62
CA ARG A 11 26.46 10.90 -12.37
C ARG A 11 24.95 10.95 -12.64
N PHE A 12 24.48 11.87 -13.47
CA PHE A 12 23.08 11.99 -13.84
C PHE A 12 22.59 10.73 -14.57
N VAL A 13 23.35 10.29 -15.58
CA VAL A 13 23.03 9.06 -16.35
C VAL A 13 22.98 7.84 -15.44
N TYR A 14 23.92 7.72 -14.51
CA TYR A 14 23.91 6.64 -13.51
C TYR A 14 22.66 6.67 -12.61
N LEU A 15 22.33 7.84 -12.05
CA LEU A 15 21.16 8.00 -11.18
C LEU A 15 19.86 7.72 -11.94
N PHE A 16 19.74 8.18 -13.18
CA PHE A 16 18.57 7.93 -14.00
C PHE A 16 18.39 6.44 -14.32
N ARG A 17 19.48 5.74 -14.71
CA ARG A 17 19.43 4.29 -14.96
C ARG A 17 19.08 3.51 -13.70
N ARG A 18 19.57 3.94 -12.55
CA ARG A 18 19.22 3.37 -11.26
C ARG A 18 17.73 3.57 -10.97
N LEU A 19 17.22 4.77 -11.06
CA LEU A 19 15.81 5.09 -10.87
C LEU A 19 14.90 4.27 -11.80
N THR A 20 15.25 4.21 -13.09
CA THR A 20 14.47 3.40 -14.06
C THR A 20 14.42 1.91 -13.66
N ARG A 21 15.53 1.37 -13.16
CA ARG A 21 15.58 -0.01 -12.67
C ARG A 21 14.70 -0.20 -11.43
N ASP A 22 14.79 0.72 -10.48
CA ASP A 22 14.02 0.69 -9.23
C ASP A 22 12.51 0.78 -9.52
N VAL A 23 12.09 1.70 -10.38
CA VAL A 23 10.69 1.83 -10.83
C VAL A 23 10.21 0.55 -11.53
N ARG A 24 11.02 0.01 -12.45
CA ARG A 24 10.66 -1.24 -13.15
C ARG A 24 10.46 -2.39 -12.16
N GLN A 25 11.32 -2.52 -11.16
CA GLN A 25 11.19 -3.56 -10.13
C GLN A 25 9.92 -3.39 -9.32
N VAL A 26 9.62 -2.17 -8.87
CA VAL A 26 8.40 -1.87 -8.11
C VAL A 26 7.15 -2.21 -8.92
N VAL A 27 7.10 -1.82 -10.20
CA VAL A 27 5.97 -2.15 -11.09
C VAL A 27 5.84 -3.66 -11.30
N THR A 28 6.96 -4.37 -11.46
CA THR A 28 6.93 -5.84 -11.58
C THR A 28 6.40 -6.50 -10.31
N ASP A 29 6.86 -6.08 -9.14
CA ASP A 29 6.42 -6.62 -7.85
C ASP A 29 4.93 -6.31 -7.59
N MET A 30 4.44 -5.15 -8.00
CA MET A 30 3.01 -4.80 -7.95
C MET A 30 2.16 -5.68 -8.89
N ALA A 31 2.64 -5.88 -10.11
CA ALA A 31 1.94 -6.75 -11.07
C ALA A 31 1.88 -8.20 -10.57
N ASP A 32 2.93 -8.70 -9.94
CA ASP A 32 2.94 -10.04 -9.34
C ASP A 32 2.01 -10.15 -8.14
N GLU A 33 1.96 -9.12 -7.29
CA GLU A 33 1.03 -9.02 -6.16
C GLU A 33 -0.43 -9.07 -6.66
N LEU A 34 -0.79 -8.23 -7.62
CA LEU A 34 -2.15 -8.16 -8.14
C LEU A 34 -2.59 -9.44 -8.86
N ARG A 35 -1.68 -10.16 -9.55
CA ARG A 35 -2.00 -11.46 -10.15
C ARG A 35 -2.31 -12.55 -9.13
N LYS A 36 -1.83 -12.40 -7.90
CA LYS A 36 -2.05 -13.34 -6.79
C LYS A 36 -3.18 -12.89 -5.85
N SER A 37 -3.92 -11.86 -6.20
CA SER A 37 -4.94 -11.25 -5.37
C SER A 37 -6.26 -11.20 -6.10
N ASP A 38 -7.37 -11.35 -5.37
CA ASP A 38 -8.71 -11.04 -5.87
C ASP A 38 -9.03 -9.53 -5.77
N PHE A 39 -8.17 -8.77 -5.08
CA PHE A 39 -8.31 -7.32 -5.01
C PHE A 39 -7.86 -6.67 -6.32
N GLU A 40 -8.71 -5.78 -6.83
CA GLU A 40 -8.42 -4.96 -8.02
C GLU A 40 -8.29 -3.49 -7.62
N PRO A 41 -7.37 -2.72 -8.23
CA PRO A 41 -7.31 -1.28 -8.04
C PRO A 41 -8.60 -0.62 -8.56
N LEU A 42 -9.28 0.12 -7.70
CA LEU A 42 -10.49 0.87 -8.03
C LEU A 42 -10.16 2.34 -8.29
N ASP A 43 -9.36 2.95 -7.40
CA ASP A 43 -8.99 4.35 -7.49
C ASP A 43 -7.51 4.58 -7.24
N PHE A 44 -6.99 5.60 -7.89
CA PHE A 44 -5.65 6.16 -7.69
C PHE A 44 -5.78 7.63 -7.32
N GLU A 45 -4.98 8.06 -6.35
CA GLU A 45 -5.00 9.45 -5.84
C GLU A 45 -6.42 9.90 -5.44
N LEU A 46 -7.13 9.02 -4.71
CA LEU A 46 -8.48 9.30 -4.23
C LEU A 46 -8.45 10.44 -3.21
N ASP A 47 -9.14 11.52 -3.52
CA ASP A 47 -9.20 12.73 -2.70
C ASP A 47 -10.28 12.63 -1.62
N PHE A 48 -9.91 12.91 -0.38
CA PHE A 48 -10.78 13.03 0.77
C PHE A 48 -10.98 14.50 1.11
N GLY A 49 -12.15 15.04 0.82
CA GLY A 49 -12.49 16.45 1.09
C GLY A 49 -13.04 17.20 -0.10
N ARG A 50 -13.26 16.54 -1.25
CA ARG A 50 -13.98 17.10 -2.39
C ARG A 50 -15.44 16.69 -2.40
N ALA A 51 -16.28 17.55 -2.94
CA ALA A 51 -17.74 17.33 -3.02
C ALA A 51 -18.13 16.18 -3.96
N ASP A 52 -17.30 15.84 -4.92
CA ASP A 52 -17.46 14.80 -5.94
C ASP A 52 -16.71 13.49 -5.64
N SER A 53 -16.13 13.37 -4.45
CA SER A 53 -15.37 12.23 -3.98
C SER A 53 -15.85 11.79 -2.59
N ILE A 54 -14.93 11.39 -1.69
CA ILE A 54 -15.26 11.08 -0.30
C ILE A 54 -15.27 12.38 0.52
N PRO A 55 -16.30 12.64 1.34
CA PRO A 55 -16.30 13.79 2.23
C PRO A 55 -15.07 13.84 3.13
N PRO A 56 -14.68 15.03 3.62
CA PRO A 56 -13.59 15.13 4.56
C PRO A 56 -13.93 14.38 5.86
N VAL A 57 -12.92 13.72 6.44
CA VAL A 57 -13.09 13.04 7.73
C VAL A 57 -13.27 14.09 8.82
N THR A 58 -14.40 14.06 9.51
CA THR A 58 -14.68 14.96 10.60
C THR A 58 -14.59 14.23 11.94
N VAL A 59 -13.78 14.74 12.87
CA VAL A 59 -13.57 14.20 14.21
C VAL A 59 -13.87 15.25 15.23
N GLY A 60 -14.64 14.90 16.26
CA GLY A 60 -15.08 15.82 17.32
C GLY A 60 -16.43 16.48 17.02
N GLU A 61 -16.90 17.32 17.94
CA GLU A 61 -18.18 18.01 17.85
C GLU A 61 -18.03 19.51 18.20
N GLY A 62 -18.89 20.36 17.62
CA GLY A 62 -18.96 21.77 17.93
C GLY A 62 -17.66 22.54 17.61
N GLU A 63 -17.17 23.33 18.56
CA GLU A 63 -15.96 24.15 18.37
C GLU A 63 -14.66 23.35 18.36
N ASP A 64 -14.68 22.11 18.86
CA ASP A 64 -13.53 21.20 18.88
C ASP A 64 -13.51 20.25 17.64
N GLN A 65 -14.28 20.57 16.62
CA GLN A 65 -14.35 19.77 15.40
C GLN A 65 -13.09 19.94 14.55
N LEU A 66 -12.45 18.82 14.22
CA LEU A 66 -11.34 18.76 13.28
C LEU A 66 -11.81 18.16 11.96
N THR A 67 -11.47 18.82 10.87
CA THR A 67 -11.71 18.34 9.51
C THR A 67 -10.39 17.92 8.89
N LEU A 68 -10.30 16.65 8.52
CA LEU A 68 -9.13 16.06 7.89
C LEU A 68 -9.40 15.85 6.40
N THR A 69 -8.49 16.36 5.58
CA THR A 69 -8.48 16.16 4.13
C THR A 69 -7.17 15.48 3.73
N GLY A 70 -7.15 14.88 2.57
CA GLY A 70 -5.95 14.26 2.05
C GLY A 70 -6.22 13.41 0.82
N VAL A 71 -5.20 12.66 0.40
CA VAL A 71 -5.25 11.83 -0.80
C VAL A 71 -4.72 10.44 -0.44
N ALA A 72 -5.49 9.39 -0.77
CA ALA A 72 -5.01 8.02 -0.71
C ALA A 72 -4.34 7.67 -2.05
N ASP A 73 -3.12 7.16 -2.01
CA ASP A 73 -2.36 6.86 -3.23
C ASP A 73 -3.09 5.83 -4.11
N ARG A 74 -3.70 4.80 -3.50
CA ARG A 74 -4.49 3.78 -4.17
C ARG A 74 -5.52 3.16 -3.23
N VAL A 75 -6.69 2.86 -3.77
CA VAL A 75 -7.74 2.06 -3.10
C VAL A 75 -8.00 0.83 -3.95
N ASP A 76 -7.87 -0.35 -3.36
CA ASP A 76 -8.21 -1.61 -4.01
C ASP A 76 -9.48 -2.20 -3.39
N GLY A 77 -10.28 -2.87 -4.21
CA GLY A 77 -11.52 -3.51 -3.78
C GLY A 77 -11.63 -4.96 -4.20
N TRP A 78 -12.32 -5.74 -3.38
CA TRP A 78 -12.74 -7.11 -3.64
C TRP A 78 -14.23 -7.25 -3.36
N LEU A 79 -15.02 -7.50 -4.43
CA LEU A 79 -16.46 -7.71 -4.30
C LEU A 79 -16.73 -9.17 -3.97
N HIS A 80 -17.30 -9.41 -2.79
CA HIS A 80 -17.63 -10.75 -2.30
C HIS A 80 -18.94 -10.73 -1.52
N ASP A 81 -19.84 -11.68 -1.82
CA ASP A 81 -21.17 -11.81 -1.19
C ASP A 81 -21.97 -10.50 -1.13
N GLY A 82 -21.88 -9.68 -2.19
CA GLY A 82 -22.60 -8.41 -2.31
C GLY A 82 -21.99 -7.24 -1.52
N LYS A 83 -20.90 -7.46 -0.82
CA LYS A 83 -20.13 -6.44 -0.09
C LYS A 83 -18.81 -6.16 -0.79
N LEU A 84 -18.38 -4.91 -0.74
CA LEU A 84 -17.10 -4.48 -1.29
C LEU A 84 -16.08 -4.31 -0.16
N TYR A 85 -15.12 -5.21 -0.12
CA TYR A 85 -13.99 -5.15 0.81
C TYR A 85 -12.95 -4.19 0.26
N LEU A 86 -12.62 -3.13 1.00
CA LEU A 86 -11.65 -2.12 0.58
C LEU A 86 -10.36 -2.17 1.38
N ARG A 87 -9.23 -2.04 0.69
CA ARG A 87 -7.92 -1.79 1.31
C ARG A 87 -7.33 -0.48 0.79
N VAL A 88 -6.76 0.30 1.71
CA VAL A 88 -6.03 1.52 1.38
C VAL A 88 -4.56 1.21 1.25
N VAL A 89 -3.95 1.64 0.16
CA VAL A 89 -2.55 1.39 -0.17
C VAL A 89 -1.81 2.72 -0.26
N ASP A 90 -0.63 2.77 0.34
CA ASP A 90 0.24 3.95 0.35
C ASP A 90 1.67 3.56 -0.03
N TYR A 91 2.27 4.31 -0.96
CA TYR A 91 3.61 4.05 -1.46
C TYR A 91 4.69 4.80 -0.67
N LYS A 92 5.59 4.06 -0.04
CA LYS A 92 6.64 4.64 0.82
C LYS A 92 8.03 4.50 0.22
N THR A 93 8.68 5.62 -0.02
CA THR A 93 10.10 5.67 -0.42
C THR A 93 11.05 5.49 0.77
N GLY A 94 10.54 5.68 1.99
CA GLY A 94 11.27 5.51 3.26
C GLY A 94 11.22 4.08 3.81
N LYS A 95 11.75 3.90 5.03
CA LYS A 95 11.71 2.64 5.81
C LYS A 95 10.50 2.56 6.76
N LYS A 96 9.43 3.30 6.46
CA LYS A 96 8.25 3.33 7.34
C LYS A 96 7.59 1.96 7.33
N LYS A 97 7.28 1.46 8.54
CA LYS A 97 6.50 0.25 8.76
C LYS A 97 5.24 0.64 9.54
N PHE A 98 4.21 -0.15 9.41
CA PHE A 98 3.04 -0.05 10.27
C PHE A 98 3.41 -0.44 11.70
N SER A 99 2.93 0.32 12.68
CA SER A 99 3.18 0.09 14.10
C SER A 99 1.91 0.37 14.90
N MET A 100 1.39 -0.64 15.58
CA MET A 100 0.25 -0.47 16.49
C MET A 100 0.57 0.45 17.65
N SER A 101 1.82 0.48 18.11
CA SER A 101 2.25 1.41 19.15
C SER A 101 2.15 2.85 18.67
N ASP A 102 2.55 3.14 17.41
CA ASP A 102 2.41 4.48 16.84
C ASP A 102 0.95 4.89 16.76
N VAL A 103 0.08 3.97 16.31
CA VAL A 103 -1.37 4.18 16.26
C VAL A 103 -1.94 4.50 17.64
N TRP A 104 -1.53 3.76 18.66
CA TRP A 104 -1.96 3.99 20.05
C TRP A 104 -1.60 5.38 20.55
N TYR A 105 -0.46 5.93 20.15
CA TYR A 105 -0.03 7.30 20.48
C TYR A 105 -0.52 8.36 19.48
N GLY A 106 -1.49 8.04 18.61
CA GLY A 106 -2.06 8.97 17.64
C GLY A 106 -1.19 9.25 16.42
N MET A 107 -0.13 8.47 16.22
CA MET A 107 0.76 8.61 15.06
C MET A 107 0.40 7.63 13.94
N GLY A 108 0.56 8.04 12.69
CA GLY A 108 0.35 7.15 11.53
C GLY A 108 -1.11 6.76 11.28
N LEU A 109 -2.08 7.52 11.82
CA LEU A 109 -3.52 7.26 11.70
C LEU A 109 -4.08 7.49 10.29
N GLN A 110 -3.40 8.25 9.45
CA GLN A 110 -3.91 8.75 8.16
C GLN A 110 -4.61 7.68 7.33
N MET A 111 -3.99 6.53 7.14
CA MET A 111 -4.57 5.46 6.30
C MET A 111 -5.78 4.80 6.96
N LEU A 112 -5.80 4.68 8.28
CA LEU A 112 -6.96 4.16 9.01
C LEU A 112 -8.13 5.14 8.94
N LEU A 113 -7.86 6.44 9.01
CA LEU A 113 -8.89 7.46 8.86
C LEU A 113 -9.49 7.43 7.45
N TYR A 114 -8.68 7.24 6.40
CA TYR A 114 -9.18 7.04 5.04
C TYR A 114 -10.03 5.77 4.92
N LEU A 115 -9.58 4.67 5.51
CA LEU A 115 -10.33 3.41 5.49
C LEU A 115 -11.69 3.54 6.18
N PHE A 116 -11.76 4.21 7.33
CA PHE A 116 -13.02 4.46 8.05
C PHE A 116 -13.92 5.47 7.34
N ALA A 117 -13.35 6.47 6.66
CA ALA A 117 -14.13 7.37 5.81
C ALA A 117 -14.77 6.64 4.62
N LEU A 118 -14.04 5.69 4.03
CA LEU A 118 -14.56 4.82 2.98
C LEU A 118 -15.67 3.90 3.51
N GLU A 119 -15.53 3.36 4.72
CA GLU A 119 -16.59 2.58 5.36
C GLU A 119 -17.87 3.41 5.55
N ALA A 120 -17.73 4.66 5.99
CA ALA A 120 -18.87 5.54 6.28
C ALA A 120 -19.58 6.07 5.03
N ASP A 121 -18.84 6.46 4.00
CA ASP A 121 -19.36 7.20 2.84
C ASP A 121 -19.09 6.52 1.48
N GLY A 122 -18.29 5.48 1.43
CA GLY A 122 -17.87 4.81 0.18
C GLY A 122 -19.01 4.12 -0.57
N GLU A 123 -20.10 3.75 0.11
CA GLU A 123 -21.28 3.15 -0.56
C GLU A 123 -21.84 4.08 -1.64
N LYS A 124 -21.82 5.39 -1.41
CA LYS A 124 -22.28 6.40 -2.38
C LYS A 124 -21.41 6.43 -3.64
N LEU A 125 -20.12 6.16 -3.49
CA LEU A 125 -19.15 6.17 -4.58
C LEU A 125 -19.13 4.86 -5.35
N TYR A 126 -19.16 3.73 -4.65
CA TYR A 126 -18.96 2.40 -5.23
C TYR A 126 -20.25 1.59 -5.42
N GLY A 127 -21.37 2.02 -4.83
CA GLY A 127 -22.69 1.35 -4.99
C GLY A 127 -22.84 0.04 -4.22
N HIS A 128 -21.95 -0.25 -3.28
CA HIS A 128 -21.96 -1.45 -2.46
C HIS A 128 -21.71 -1.12 -0.99
N GLU A 129 -22.24 -1.94 -0.08
CA GLU A 129 -21.87 -1.89 1.34
C GLU A 129 -20.34 -2.10 1.47
N ILE A 130 -19.67 -1.18 2.15
CA ILE A 130 -18.21 -1.21 2.30
C ILE A 130 -17.82 -1.97 3.56
N VAL A 131 -16.82 -2.84 3.42
CA VAL A 131 -16.16 -3.53 4.53
C VAL A 131 -14.69 -3.15 4.55
N PRO A 132 -14.17 -2.56 5.65
CA PRO A 132 -12.76 -2.23 5.77
C PRO A 132 -11.92 -3.49 5.86
N ALA A 133 -11.17 -3.79 4.79
CA ALA A 133 -10.30 -4.97 4.71
C ALA A 133 -8.93 -4.72 5.35
N GLY A 134 -8.41 -3.51 5.26
CA GLY A 134 -7.13 -3.16 5.86
C GLY A 134 -6.39 -2.03 5.19
N VAL A 135 -5.15 -1.83 5.65
CA VAL A 135 -4.24 -0.81 5.13
C VAL A 135 -2.88 -1.42 4.83
N MET A 136 -2.22 -0.94 3.78
CA MET A 136 -0.97 -1.51 3.30
C MET A 136 0.04 -0.45 2.88
N TYR A 137 1.25 -0.50 3.45
CA TYR A 137 2.41 0.26 2.98
C TYR A 137 3.21 -0.56 1.98
N VAL A 138 3.37 -0.04 0.78
CA VAL A 138 4.13 -0.65 -0.30
C VAL A 138 5.48 0.06 -0.43
N PRO A 139 6.62 -0.66 -0.31
CA PRO A 139 7.92 -0.06 -0.56
C PRO A 139 8.06 0.39 -2.02
N ALA A 140 8.12 1.69 -2.26
CA ALA A 140 8.29 2.29 -3.59
C ALA A 140 9.77 2.45 -3.98
N ARG A 141 10.64 1.58 -3.48
CA ARG A 141 12.06 1.56 -3.80
C ARG A 141 12.62 0.15 -3.76
N ASN A 142 13.66 -0.07 -4.54
CA ASN A 142 14.42 -1.30 -4.45
C ASN A 142 15.24 -1.33 -3.14
N ALA A 143 15.04 -2.34 -2.31
CA ALA A 143 15.80 -2.49 -1.09
C ALA A 143 17.28 -2.78 -1.43
N MET A 144 18.18 -1.86 -1.06
CA MET A 144 19.60 -2.19 -1.04
C MET A 144 19.85 -3.18 0.08
N LEU A 145 20.06 -4.43 -0.29
CA LEU A 145 20.50 -5.44 0.68
C LEU A 145 21.98 -5.19 1.00
N ALA A 146 22.28 -5.07 2.29
CA ALA A 146 23.65 -5.18 2.76
C ALA A 146 24.08 -6.65 2.61
N ALA A 147 24.70 -6.95 1.47
CA ALA A 147 25.30 -8.27 1.26
C ALA A 147 26.54 -8.40 2.13
N GLN A 148 26.58 -9.38 3.02
CA GLN A 148 27.80 -9.82 3.68
C GLN A 148 28.56 -10.72 2.70
N ARG A 149 29.91 -10.70 2.75
CA ARG A 149 30.75 -11.45 1.80
C ARG A 149 30.49 -12.95 1.81
N ASP A 150 29.95 -13.48 2.90
CA ASP A 150 29.76 -14.92 3.17
C ASP A 150 28.28 -15.34 3.03
N MET A 151 27.44 -14.48 2.47
CA MET A 151 26.01 -14.75 2.31
C MET A 151 25.78 -15.78 1.20
N THR A 152 25.05 -16.85 1.52
CA THR A 152 24.63 -17.85 0.53
C THR A 152 23.54 -17.26 -0.40
N ASP A 153 23.35 -17.87 -1.57
CA ASP A 153 22.32 -17.46 -2.53
C ASP A 153 20.92 -17.57 -1.91
N ASP A 154 20.64 -18.61 -1.12
CA ASP A 154 19.35 -18.81 -0.41
C ASP A 154 19.09 -17.72 0.62
N GLU A 155 20.11 -17.32 1.39
CA GLU A 155 20.00 -16.22 2.35
C GLU A 155 19.77 -14.88 1.65
N ALA A 156 20.41 -14.67 0.50
CA ALA A 156 20.22 -13.49 -0.32
C ALA A 156 18.80 -13.44 -0.89
N GLU A 157 18.25 -14.57 -1.33
CA GLU A 157 16.88 -14.68 -1.85
C GLU A 157 15.86 -14.43 -0.75
N LYS A 158 16.02 -15.04 0.43
CA LYS A 158 15.17 -14.79 1.60
C LYS A 158 15.17 -13.32 2.01
N LYS A 159 16.34 -12.68 2.07
CA LYS A 159 16.42 -11.23 2.38
C LYS A 159 15.74 -10.37 1.31
N ARG A 160 15.82 -10.75 0.03
CA ARG A 160 15.08 -10.06 -1.03
C ARG A 160 13.58 -10.21 -0.86
N ALA A 161 13.11 -11.42 -0.55
CA ALA A 161 11.71 -11.70 -0.27
C ALA A 161 11.21 -10.88 0.93
N ASP A 162 11.93 -10.89 2.05
CA ASP A 162 11.58 -10.07 3.23
C ASP A 162 11.57 -8.56 2.94
N ALA A 163 12.46 -8.09 2.08
CA ALA A 163 12.51 -6.69 1.69
C ALA A 163 11.33 -6.24 0.81
N LYS A 164 10.68 -7.17 0.13
CA LYS A 164 9.47 -6.94 -0.68
C LYS A 164 8.19 -7.03 0.14
N ARG A 165 8.25 -7.62 1.35
CA ARG A 165 7.08 -7.77 2.22
C ARG A 165 6.46 -6.42 2.53
N ARG A 166 5.15 -6.37 2.43
CA ARG A 166 4.37 -5.19 2.79
C ARG A 166 4.28 -5.04 4.31
N SER A 167 3.89 -3.87 4.76
CA SER A 167 3.63 -3.59 6.18
C SER A 167 2.26 -2.94 6.31
N GLY A 168 1.45 -3.36 7.26
CA GLY A 168 0.08 -2.85 7.37
C GLY A 168 -0.75 -3.57 8.41
N LEU A 169 -2.06 -3.44 8.27
CA LEU A 169 -3.08 -4.10 9.07
C LEU A 169 -4.07 -4.78 8.13
N VAL A 170 -4.47 -5.99 8.45
CA VAL A 170 -5.46 -6.78 7.72
C VAL A 170 -6.53 -7.22 8.70
N LEU A 171 -7.79 -7.16 8.28
CA LEU A 171 -8.89 -7.72 9.05
C LEU A 171 -8.69 -9.24 9.22
N ASP A 172 -8.86 -9.75 10.44
CA ASP A 172 -8.67 -11.15 10.76
C ASP A 172 -9.84 -12.00 10.22
N ASN A 173 -9.70 -12.42 8.98
CA ASN A 173 -10.64 -13.25 8.25
C ASN A 173 -9.88 -14.13 7.24
N GLU A 174 -10.05 -15.46 7.32
CA GLU A 174 -9.33 -16.41 6.47
C GLU A 174 -9.63 -16.24 4.98
N GLN A 175 -10.89 -16.02 4.62
CA GLN A 175 -11.29 -15.82 3.21
C GLN A 175 -10.69 -14.52 2.66
N LEU A 176 -10.71 -13.47 3.47
CA LEU A 176 -10.09 -12.19 3.12
C LEU A 176 -8.58 -12.32 2.93
N MET A 177 -7.90 -13.07 3.81
CA MET A 177 -6.46 -13.30 3.69
C MET A 177 -6.11 -14.11 2.44
N GLU A 178 -6.96 -15.04 2.03
CA GLU A 178 -6.78 -15.77 0.76
C GLU A 178 -7.06 -14.87 -0.46
N ALA A 179 -8.09 -14.05 -0.41
CA ALA A 179 -8.37 -13.05 -1.46
C ALA A 179 -7.27 -11.97 -1.54
N TRP A 180 -6.64 -11.65 -0.40
CA TRP A 180 -5.54 -10.68 -0.38
C TRP A 180 -4.31 -11.18 -1.14
N GLU A 181 -3.95 -12.45 -0.94
CA GLU A 181 -2.88 -13.11 -1.66
C GLU A 181 -3.12 -14.62 -1.70
N HIS A 182 -3.25 -15.20 -2.90
CA HIS A 182 -3.46 -16.62 -3.09
C HIS A 182 -2.23 -17.46 -2.75
N GLY A 183 -2.48 -18.70 -2.34
CA GLY A 183 -1.46 -19.71 -2.14
C GLY A 183 -0.85 -19.76 -0.74
N ALA A 184 -0.05 -20.80 -0.53
CA ALA A 184 0.50 -21.14 0.78
C ALA A 184 1.64 -20.22 1.22
N GLU A 185 2.43 -19.76 0.26
CA GLU A 185 3.55 -18.84 0.50
C GLU A 185 3.10 -17.40 0.29
N LYS A 186 2.69 -16.77 1.40
CA LYS A 186 2.25 -15.37 1.40
C LYS A 186 3.48 -14.45 1.36
N GLN A 187 3.70 -13.79 0.23
CA GLN A 187 4.85 -12.92 -0.01
C GLN A 187 4.55 -11.44 0.29
N TYR A 188 3.35 -10.99 -0.09
CA TYR A 188 2.99 -9.57 -0.11
C TYR A 188 2.03 -9.16 1.00
N ILE A 189 1.24 -10.08 1.56
CA ILE A 189 0.34 -9.77 2.66
C ILE A 189 1.12 -9.21 3.86
N PRO A 190 0.66 -8.12 4.52
CA PRO A 190 1.43 -7.44 5.58
C PRO A 190 1.42 -8.16 6.94
N VAL A 191 0.94 -9.38 7.01
CA VAL A 191 0.86 -10.18 8.24
C VAL A 191 1.63 -11.49 8.13
N HIS A 192 2.06 -12.03 9.28
CA HIS A 192 2.59 -13.38 9.38
C HIS A 192 1.45 -14.32 9.77
N VAL A 193 1.11 -15.24 8.89
CA VAL A 193 0.15 -16.31 9.20
C VAL A 193 0.94 -17.43 9.88
N ASN A 194 0.79 -17.57 11.19
CA ASN A 194 1.30 -18.73 11.92
C ASN A 194 0.35 -19.91 11.65
N ARG A 195 0.86 -20.97 11.06
CA ARG A 195 0.16 -22.24 10.88
C ARG A 195 0.44 -23.15 12.05
#